data_09c167ffd449119ed793d6cc1111b7bd
#
_entry.id   09c167ffd449119ed793d6cc1111b7bd
#
_cell.length_a   1.000
_cell.length_b   1.000
_cell.length_c   1.000
_cell.angle_alpha   90.00
_cell.angle_beta   90.00
_cell.angle_gamma   90.00
#
_symmetry.space_group_name_H-M   'P 1'
#
loop_
_entity.id
_entity.type
_entity.pdbx_description
1 polymer ?
#
loop_
_entity_poly.entity_id
_entity_poly.type
_entity_poly.pdbx_seq_one_letter_code
_entity_poly.pdbx_strand_id
1 'polypeptide(L)'
;MKKITLLLPLALFVLGGYVGTAHPADTTKAPPAQTAPDNTGRNVRDRGGATLTPGDQAESTADLTLTQRIRKALMADKSLSTTAKNVKIITVNGLVTLRGPVNNPQEREMIVAKAQDMAGVDKVENQLEIKGH
;
A
#
# COMPACT_ATOMS: atom_id res chain seq x y z
N MET A 1 -32.38 -43.02 19.75
CA MET A 1 -33.37 -41.92 19.83
C MET A 1 -33.35 -41.37 21.27
N LYS A 2 -32.62 -40.31 21.52
CA LYS A 2 -32.58 -39.69 22.83
C LYS A 2 -33.10 -38.25 22.68
N LYS A 3 -34.28 -38.01 23.23
CA LYS A 3 -34.95 -36.74 23.27
C LYS A 3 -34.30 -35.89 24.37
N ILE A 4 -33.69 -34.76 24.03
CA ILE A 4 -33.16 -33.79 24.97
C ILE A 4 -34.23 -32.73 25.14
N THR A 5 -34.85 -32.72 26.32
CA THR A 5 -35.80 -31.72 26.75
C THR A 5 -35.04 -30.50 27.29
N LEU A 6 -35.13 -29.39 26.56
CA LEU A 6 -34.54 -28.12 26.99
C LEU A 6 -35.50 -27.38 27.93
N LEU A 7 -35.11 -27.26 29.18
CA LEU A 7 -35.83 -26.50 30.19
C LEU A 7 -35.36 -25.04 30.16
N LEU A 8 -36.28 -24.12 29.91
CA LEU A 8 -36.04 -22.67 29.88
C LEU A 8 -36.31 -22.08 31.29
N PRO A 9 -35.38 -21.38 31.93
CA PRO A 9 -35.72 -20.61 33.14
C PRO A 9 -36.22 -19.22 32.77
N LEU A 10 -37.40 -18.91 33.27
CA LEU A 10 -38.02 -17.59 33.22
C LEU A 10 -37.28 -16.64 34.17
N ALA A 11 -36.51 -15.69 33.64
CA ALA A 11 -35.89 -14.64 34.46
C ALA A 11 -36.80 -13.42 34.54
N LEU A 12 -37.20 -13.14 35.77
CA LEU A 12 -38.00 -11.99 36.17
C LEU A 12 -37.16 -10.71 36.05
N PHE A 13 -37.54 -9.81 35.18
CA PHE A 13 -36.86 -8.53 34.99
C PHE A 13 -37.42 -7.49 35.95
N VAL A 14 -36.63 -7.11 36.94
CA VAL A 14 -36.95 -6.01 37.88
C VAL A 14 -36.64 -4.68 37.18
N LEU A 15 -37.66 -3.86 37.01
CA LEU A 15 -37.60 -2.52 36.47
C LEU A 15 -37.00 -1.56 37.49
N GLY A 16 -35.69 -1.35 37.47
CA GLY A 16 -35.01 -0.32 38.26
C GLY A 16 -34.81 0.91 37.40
N GLY A 17 -35.54 1.99 37.70
CA GLY A 17 -35.36 3.28 37.02
C GLY A 17 -33.99 3.88 37.31
N TYR A 18 -33.20 4.05 36.28
CA TYR A 18 -32.02 4.88 36.32
C TYR A 18 -32.34 6.26 35.73
N VAL A 19 -32.36 7.25 36.61
CA VAL A 19 -32.34 8.66 36.20
C VAL A 19 -30.96 8.94 35.68
N GLY A 20 -30.82 8.97 34.34
CA GLY A 20 -29.60 9.35 33.69
C GLY A 20 -29.31 10.83 33.89
N THR A 21 -28.31 11.15 34.68
CA THR A 21 -27.71 12.49 34.66
C THR A 21 -27.03 12.65 33.29
N ALA A 22 -27.53 13.63 32.54
CA ALA A 22 -26.85 14.02 31.28
C ALA A 22 -25.43 14.48 31.61
N HIS A 23 -24.44 13.73 31.14
CA HIS A 23 -23.09 14.20 31.13
C HIS A 23 -22.99 15.30 30.03
N PRO A 24 -22.42 16.46 30.35
CA PRO A 24 -22.09 17.40 29.30
C PRO A 24 -21.13 16.69 28.33
N ALA A 25 -21.42 16.82 27.04
CA ALA A 25 -20.59 16.28 25.98
C ALA A 25 -19.17 16.75 26.20
N ASP A 26 -18.29 15.83 26.57
CA ASP A 26 -16.86 16.05 26.57
C ASP A 26 -16.47 16.42 25.14
N THR A 27 -15.90 17.59 25.03
CA THR A 27 -15.41 18.11 23.76
C THR A 27 -14.33 17.15 23.32
N THR A 28 -14.68 16.22 22.46
CA THR A 28 -13.75 15.28 21.85
C THR A 28 -12.71 16.14 21.14
N LYS A 29 -11.58 16.32 21.81
CA LYS A 29 -10.38 16.87 21.21
C LYS A 29 -10.15 16.14 19.89
N ALA A 30 -10.36 16.83 18.80
CA ALA A 30 -10.09 16.29 17.48
C ALA A 30 -8.70 15.63 17.51
N PRO A 31 -8.54 14.42 16.96
CA PRO A 31 -7.23 13.82 16.88
C PRO A 31 -6.29 14.84 16.22
N PRO A 32 -5.03 14.94 16.65
CA PRO A 32 -4.10 15.87 16.04
C PRO A 32 -4.13 15.65 14.54
N ALA A 33 -4.36 16.71 13.79
CA ALA A 33 -4.35 16.67 12.34
C ALA A 33 -3.09 15.91 11.94
N GLN A 34 -3.28 14.76 11.32
CA GLN A 34 -2.18 14.01 10.75
C GLN A 34 -1.45 15.00 9.85
N THR A 35 -0.21 15.26 10.17
CA THR A 35 0.66 16.16 9.41
C THR A 35 0.48 15.74 7.95
N ALA A 36 -0.04 16.61 7.13
CA ALA A 36 -0.25 16.31 5.72
C ALA A 36 1.08 15.79 5.17
N PRO A 37 1.05 14.66 4.44
CA PRO A 37 2.28 14.08 3.93
C PRO A 37 3.03 15.16 3.15
N ASP A 38 4.33 15.21 3.37
CA ASP A 38 5.23 16.18 2.79
C ASP A 38 4.92 16.39 1.30
N ASN A 39 4.51 17.60 0.96
CA ASN A 39 4.13 18.03 -0.39
C ASN A 39 5.38 18.27 -1.24
N THR A 40 6.28 17.30 -1.28
CA THR A 40 7.39 17.35 -2.23
C THR A 40 6.84 17.37 -3.66
N GLY A 41 7.52 18.01 -4.59
CA GLY A 41 7.11 18.08 -5.99
C GLY A 41 6.84 16.71 -6.65
N ARG A 42 7.27 15.62 -6.01
CA ARG A 42 6.99 14.22 -6.39
C ARG A 42 5.55 13.82 -6.10
N ASN A 43 5.00 14.22 -4.95
CA ASN A 43 3.61 13.96 -4.61
C ASN A 43 2.64 14.81 -5.43
N VAL A 44 3.08 15.98 -5.92
CA VAL A 44 2.28 16.83 -6.79
C VAL A 44 2.09 16.19 -8.16
N ARG A 45 3.13 15.56 -8.72
CA ARG A 45 3.04 14.84 -10.00
C ARG A 45 2.06 13.67 -9.97
N ASP A 46 1.95 12.98 -8.83
CA ASP A 46 1.04 11.83 -8.66
C ASP A 46 -0.44 12.26 -8.54
N ARG A 47 -0.73 13.54 -8.30
CA ARG A 47 -2.11 14.07 -8.20
C ARG A 47 -2.74 14.41 -9.55
N GLY A 48 -1.94 14.54 -10.58
CA GLY A 48 -2.42 15.03 -11.90
C GLY A 48 -3.13 14.00 -12.77
N GLY A 49 -3.32 12.76 -12.31
CA GLY A 49 -3.98 11.69 -13.09
C GLY A 49 -3.26 11.27 -14.37
N ALA A 50 -2.18 11.95 -14.73
CA ALA A 50 -1.41 11.67 -15.95
C ALA A 50 -0.30 10.62 -15.73
N THR A 51 -0.05 10.23 -14.48
CA THR A 51 1.06 9.33 -14.13
C THR A 51 0.53 8.17 -13.31
N LEU A 52 0.85 6.94 -13.72
CA LEU A 52 0.47 5.74 -12.99
C LEU A 52 1.02 5.76 -11.55
N THR A 53 0.17 5.45 -10.61
CA THR A 53 0.49 5.34 -9.19
C THR A 53 0.29 3.89 -8.72
N PRO A 54 0.78 3.51 -7.55
CA PRO A 54 0.47 2.20 -6.99
C PRO A 54 -1.02 1.91 -6.83
N GLY A 55 -1.87 2.97 -6.76
CA GLY A 55 -3.33 2.83 -6.74
C GLY A 55 -3.94 2.43 -8.08
N ASP A 56 -3.22 2.65 -9.18
CA ASP A 56 -3.65 2.27 -10.53
C ASP A 56 -3.24 0.84 -10.90
N GLN A 57 -2.59 0.14 -9.98
CA GLN A 57 -2.21 -1.25 -10.22
C GLN A 57 -3.45 -2.10 -10.46
N ALA A 58 -3.45 -2.88 -11.54
CA ALA A 58 -4.53 -3.82 -11.81
C ALA A 58 -4.63 -4.86 -10.69
N GLU A 59 -5.86 -5.18 -10.28
CA GLU A 59 -6.15 -6.19 -9.25
C GLU A 59 -5.99 -7.64 -9.77
N SER A 60 -5.43 -7.82 -10.97
CA SER A 60 -5.13 -9.13 -11.52
C SER A 60 -4.15 -9.88 -10.63
N THR A 61 -4.47 -11.12 -10.29
CA THR A 61 -3.56 -11.97 -9.50
C THR A 61 -2.20 -12.14 -10.18
N ALA A 62 -2.16 -12.17 -11.51
CA ALA A 62 -0.93 -12.26 -12.27
C ALA A 62 -0.06 -11.01 -12.11
N ASP A 63 -0.66 -9.82 -12.19
CA ASP A 63 0.04 -8.54 -12.03
C ASP A 63 0.54 -8.35 -10.59
N LEU A 64 -0.27 -8.71 -9.60
CA LEU A 64 0.14 -8.71 -8.19
C LEU A 64 1.32 -9.65 -7.95
N THR A 65 1.27 -10.86 -8.49
CA THR A 65 2.35 -11.84 -8.36
C THR A 65 3.63 -11.33 -9.01
N LEU A 66 3.54 -10.74 -10.19
CA LEU A 66 4.69 -10.16 -10.90
C LEU A 66 5.31 -9.01 -10.10
N THR A 67 4.50 -8.08 -9.60
CA THR A 67 4.95 -7.00 -8.72
C THR A 67 5.68 -7.54 -7.48
N GLN A 68 5.12 -8.56 -6.84
CA GLN A 68 5.73 -9.17 -5.65
C GLN A 68 7.07 -9.84 -5.96
N ARG A 69 7.18 -10.54 -7.09
CA ARG A 69 8.43 -11.18 -7.53
C ARG A 69 9.53 -10.15 -7.77
N ILE A 70 9.21 -9.08 -8.49
CA ILE A 70 10.17 -8.00 -8.77
C ILE A 70 10.61 -7.36 -7.46
N ARG A 71 9.65 -7.00 -6.58
CA ARG A 71 9.96 -6.42 -5.29
C ARG A 71 10.86 -7.31 -4.44
N LYS A 72 10.56 -8.61 -4.37
CA LYS A 72 11.37 -9.58 -3.65
C LYS A 72 12.80 -9.64 -4.18
N ALA A 73 12.97 -9.63 -5.50
CA ALA A 73 14.30 -9.65 -6.13
C ALA A 73 15.10 -8.37 -5.83
N LEU A 74 14.45 -7.20 -5.85
CA LEU A 74 15.10 -5.94 -5.49
C LEU A 74 15.50 -5.89 -4.02
N MET A 75 14.65 -6.38 -3.13
CA MET A 75 14.95 -6.42 -1.69
C MET A 75 16.05 -7.40 -1.33
N ALA A 76 16.17 -8.51 -2.05
CA ALA A 76 17.22 -9.51 -1.85
C ALA A 76 18.59 -9.05 -2.36
N ASP A 77 18.64 -8.08 -3.26
CA ASP A 77 19.88 -7.60 -3.83
C ASP A 77 20.63 -6.68 -2.85
N LYS A 78 21.82 -7.11 -2.45
CA LYS A 78 22.68 -6.35 -1.52
C LYS A 78 23.42 -5.19 -2.18
N SER A 79 23.52 -5.18 -3.50
CA SER A 79 24.19 -4.12 -4.26
C SER A 79 23.30 -2.88 -4.45
N LEU A 80 22.00 -3.01 -4.25
CA LEU A 80 21.06 -1.91 -4.31
C LEU A 80 20.98 -1.14 -3.00
N SER A 81 21.03 0.17 -3.08
CA SER A 81 20.80 1.05 -1.92
C SER A 81 19.37 0.97 -1.40
N THR A 82 19.14 1.46 -0.19
CA THR A 82 17.80 1.59 0.37
C THR A 82 16.89 2.43 -0.51
N THR A 83 17.42 3.49 -1.12
CA THR A 83 16.69 4.34 -2.05
C THR A 83 16.20 3.55 -3.27
N ALA A 84 17.07 2.76 -3.86
CA ALA A 84 16.78 1.91 -5.02
C ALA A 84 15.77 0.80 -4.68
N LYS A 85 15.81 0.24 -3.47
CA LYS A 85 14.83 -0.76 -2.99
C LYS A 85 13.44 -0.20 -2.77
N ASN A 86 13.32 1.11 -2.56
CA ASN A 86 12.05 1.79 -2.32
C ASN A 86 11.40 2.35 -3.60
N VAL A 87 11.85 1.96 -4.78
CA VAL A 87 11.19 2.33 -6.03
C VAL A 87 9.77 1.78 -6.11
N LYS A 88 8.88 2.54 -6.73
CA LYS A 88 7.50 2.13 -6.99
C LYS A 88 7.48 1.18 -8.18
N ILE A 89 6.82 0.04 -8.02
CA ILE A 89 6.60 -0.96 -9.06
C ILE A 89 5.10 -1.02 -9.28
N ILE A 90 4.65 -0.73 -10.49
CA ILE A 90 3.25 -0.71 -10.88
C ILE A 90 3.09 -1.65 -12.05
N THR A 91 2.22 -2.66 -11.91
CA THR A 91 1.97 -3.62 -12.99
C THR A 91 0.52 -3.56 -13.41
N VAL A 92 0.28 -3.34 -14.70
CA VAL A 92 -1.04 -3.29 -15.30
C VAL A 92 -1.03 -4.10 -16.59
N ASN A 93 -1.85 -5.13 -16.68
CA ASN A 93 -1.92 -6.03 -17.85
C ASN A 93 -0.54 -6.60 -18.27
N GLY A 94 0.31 -6.90 -17.30
CA GLY A 94 1.65 -7.41 -17.53
C GLY A 94 2.69 -6.35 -17.90
N LEU A 95 2.31 -5.08 -18.06
CA LEU A 95 3.23 -3.98 -18.25
C LEU A 95 3.72 -3.45 -16.90
N VAL A 96 5.01 -3.41 -16.69
CA VAL A 96 5.65 -2.96 -15.46
C VAL A 96 6.19 -1.55 -15.62
N THR A 97 5.70 -0.63 -14.83
CA THR A 97 6.22 0.74 -14.72
C THR A 97 7.06 0.88 -13.46
N LEU A 98 8.32 1.27 -13.61
CA LEU A 98 9.26 1.51 -12.52
C LEU A 98 9.40 3.01 -12.28
N ARG A 99 9.12 3.50 -11.07
CA ARG A 99 9.20 4.92 -10.72
C ARG A 99 9.91 5.14 -9.40
N GLY A 100 10.69 6.17 -9.35
CA GLY A 100 11.30 6.65 -8.11
C GLY A 100 12.77 7.05 -8.27
N PRO A 101 13.36 7.56 -7.18
CA PRO A 101 14.75 7.97 -7.21
C PRO A 101 15.69 6.77 -7.06
N VAL A 102 16.81 6.86 -7.76
CA VAL A 102 17.98 5.97 -7.60
C VAL A 102 19.21 6.83 -7.40
N ASN A 103 20.24 6.31 -6.76
CA ASN A 103 21.44 7.10 -6.45
C ASN A 103 22.39 7.28 -7.64
N ASN A 104 22.40 6.30 -8.55
CA ASN A 104 23.33 6.29 -9.69
C ASN A 104 22.74 5.53 -10.88
N PRO A 105 23.35 5.68 -12.09
CA PRO A 105 22.89 4.98 -13.29
C PRO A 105 22.96 3.45 -13.17
N GLN A 106 23.94 2.90 -12.46
CA GLN A 106 24.12 1.46 -12.31
C GLN A 106 22.95 0.84 -11.55
N GLU A 107 22.47 1.49 -10.48
CA GLU A 107 21.26 1.03 -9.76
C GLU A 107 20.04 1.03 -10.68
N ARG A 108 19.88 2.07 -11.50
CA ARG A 108 18.80 2.15 -12.48
C ARG A 108 18.83 0.97 -13.45
N GLU A 109 19.99 0.69 -14.03
CA GLU A 109 20.17 -0.42 -14.98
C GLU A 109 19.89 -1.78 -14.31
N MET A 110 20.40 -2.01 -13.11
CA MET A 110 20.17 -3.24 -12.37
C MET A 110 18.68 -3.46 -12.04
N ILE A 111 17.96 -2.43 -11.66
CA ILE A 111 16.53 -2.52 -11.38
C ILE A 111 15.74 -2.85 -12.64
N VAL A 112 16.07 -2.17 -13.77
CA VAL A 112 15.42 -2.41 -15.05
C VAL A 112 15.70 -3.83 -15.53
N ALA A 113 16.96 -4.29 -15.52
CA ALA A 113 17.33 -5.64 -15.91
C ALA A 113 16.56 -6.71 -15.12
N LYS A 114 16.48 -6.59 -13.79
CA LYS A 114 15.72 -7.53 -12.94
C LYS A 114 14.23 -7.52 -13.26
N ALA A 115 13.65 -6.37 -13.56
CA ALA A 115 12.25 -6.30 -13.94
C ALA A 115 12.02 -6.93 -15.33
N GLN A 116 12.93 -6.72 -16.27
CA GLN A 116 12.87 -7.31 -17.60
C GLN A 116 13.03 -8.83 -17.60
N ASP A 117 13.88 -9.37 -16.75
CA ASP A 117 14.02 -10.82 -16.56
C ASP A 117 12.71 -11.50 -16.12
N MET A 118 11.84 -10.77 -15.44
CA MET A 118 10.60 -11.31 -14.90
C MET A 118 9.37 -10.97 -15.73
N ALA A 119 9.32 -9.79 -16.33
CA ALA A 119 8.18 -9.30 -17.10
C ALA A 119 8.36 -9.44 -18.61
N GLY A 120 9.60 -9.51 -19.08
CA GLY A 120 9.98 -9.41 -20.49
C GLY A 120 10.51 -8.03 -20.86
N VAL A 121 11.43 -7.97 -21.81
CA VAL A 121 12.16 -6.75 -22.19
C VAL A 121 11.22 -5.64 -22.66
N ASP A 122 10.22 -6.00 -23.45
CA ASP A 122 9.27 -5.03 -24.04
C ASP A 122 8.15 -4.59 -23.06
N LYS A 123 8.15 -5.15 -21.87
CA LYS A 123 7.09 -4.93 -20.88
C LYS A 123 7.50 -4.09 -19.67
N VAL A 124 8.65 -3.45 -19.74
CA VAL A 124 9.15 -2.62 -18.65
C VAL A 124 9.32 -1.18 -19.10
N GLU A 125 8.54 -0.30 -18.50
CA GLU A 125 8.65 1.14 -18.63
C GLU A 125 9.51 1.72 -17.52
N ASN A 126 10.58 2.39 -17.89
CA ASN A 126 11.54 2.97 -16.95
C ASN A 126 11.27 4.46 -16.72
N GLN A 127 10.75 4.80 -15.55
CA GLN A 127 10.55 6.17 -15.07
C GLN A 127 11.39 6.43 -13.80
N LEU A 128 12.57 5.82 -13.71
CA LEU A 128 13.49 6.02 -12.60
C LEU A 128 14.31 7.30 -12.82
N GLU A 129 14.42 8.09 -11.77
CA GLU A 129 15.17 9.35 -11.78
C GLU A 129 16.45 9.21 -10.95
N ILE A 130 17.58 9.63 -11.51
CA ILE A 130 18.82 9.68 -10.75
C ILE A 130 18.75 10.87 -9.81
N LYS A 131 19.00 10.65 -8.52
CA LYS A 131 19.10 11.72 -7.53
C LYS A 131 20.23 12.66 -7.97
N GLY A 132 19.88 13.90 -8.30
CA GLY A 132 20.90 14.95 -8.49
C GLY A 132 21.65 15.18 -7.18
N HIS A 133 22.94 15.38 -7.30
CA HIS A 133 23.77 15.88 -6.20
C HIS A 133 23.48 17.34 -5.93
#